data_d02eab5d055ddefdbe363108bd10d5c3
#
_entry.id   d02eab5d055ddefdbe363108bd10d5c3
#
_cell.length_a   1.000
_cell.length_b   1.000
_cell.length_c   1.000
_cell.angle_alpha   90.00
_cell.angle_beta   90.00
_cell.angle_gamma   90.00
#
_symmetry.space_group_name_H-M   'P 1'
#
loop_
_entity.id
_entity.type
_entity.pdbx_description
1 polymer ?
#
loop_
_entity_poly.entity_id
_entity_poly.type
_entity_poly.pdbx_seq_one_letter_code
_entity_poly.pdbx_strand_id
1 'polypeptide(L)'
;MAVSSHVPVQSIENDMFGTIAYHQAIGCKYIAVPYLDDGHRPGTPGFADMIQLIYKFGRLCEEAGIQLLYHNHDFEFVQLSGMYGLDFLYAAVPPCTLKTEIDVCWVKYAGEDPAAYLRKYAGRAPVVHLKDYVGRKGEGTPYGLIGQAKQADAVAFEFRPFGHGCQDAKAVVEAGIDAGAEWFIIEQDQWYNRTPLEAAKMSIDTLYDLGLKTR
;
A
#
# COMPACT_ATOMS: atom_id res chain seq x y z
N MET A 1 5.52 -11.51 15.58
CA MET A 1 5.54 -10.04 15.74
C MET A 1 4.65 -9.45 14.65
N ALA A 2 3.70 -8.60 14.99
CA ALA A 2 2.90 -7.87 14.02
C ALA A 2 3.74 -6.70 13.47
N VAL A 3 4.01 -6.68 12.17
CA VAL A 3 4.81 -5.62 11.53
C VAL A 3 3.94 -4.40 11.25
N SER A 4 2.90 -4.57 10.44
CA SER A 4 1.93 -3.56 10.03
C SER A 4 0.52 -4.11 10.14
N SER A 5 -0.45 -3.23 10.28
CA SER A 5 -1.87 -3.57 10.28
C SER A 5 -2.65 -2.55 9.46
N HIS A 6 -3.42 -3.03 8.50
CA HIS A 6 -4.39 -2.22 7.79
C HIS A 6 -5.58 -1.91 8.69
N VAL A 7 -5.86 -0.63 8.91
CA VAL A 7 -6.95 -0.17 9.76
C VAL A 7 -7.89 0.71 8.94
N PRO A 8 -9.14 0.27 8.72
CA PRO A 8 -10.11 1.07 7.98
C PRO A 8 -10.35 2.44 8.63
N VAL A 9 -10.56 3.46 7.82
CA VAL A 9 -10.85 4.83 8.27
C VAL A 9 -12.00 4.85 9.29
N GLN A 10 -13.04 4.06 9.05
CA GLN A 10 -14.19 3.96 9.97
C GLN A 10 -13.80 3.52 11.39
N SER A 11 -12.81 2.64 11.54
CA SER A 11 -12.33 2.21 12.87
C SER A 11 -11.58 3.36 13.57
N ILE A 12 -10.83 4.15 12.81
CA ILE A 12 -10.14 5.32 13.31
C ILE A 12 -11.14 6.40 13.77
N GLU A 13 -12.15 6.68 12.97
CA GLU A 13 -13.22 7.64 13.29
C GLU A 13 -13.99 7.24 14.53
N ASN A 14 -14.32 5.95 14.66
CA ASN A 14 -15.10 5.44 15.78
C ASN A 14 -14.34 5.48 17.11
N ASP A 15 -13.06 5.08 17.13
CA ASP A 15 -12.26 5.05 18.34
C ASP A 15 -10.75 5.07 18.05
N MET A 16 -10.17 6.26 17.95
CA MET A 16 -8.74 6.45 17.74
C MET A 16 -7.89 5.85 18.88
N PHE A 17 -8.33 6.07 20.12
CA PHE A 17 -7.55 5.66 21.30
C PHE A 17 -7.60 4.14 21.49
N GLY A 18 -8.77 3.51 21.35
CA GLY A 18 -8.90 2.07 21.42
C GLY A 18 -8.15 1.37 20.28
N THR A 19 -8.17 1.95 19.08
CA THR A 19 -7.38 1.47 17.95
C THR A 19 -5.89 1.47 18.25
N ILE A 20 -5.36 2.56 18.79
CA ILE A 20 -3.94 2.67 19.18
C ILE A 20 -3.62 1.68 20.30
N ALA A 21 -4.41 1.64 21.36
CA ALA A 21 -4.19 0.76 22.51
C ALA A 21 -4.17 -0.72 22.11
N TYR A 22 -5.06 -1.14 21.21
CA TYR A 22 -5.03 -2.50 20.66
C TYR A 22 -3.73 -2.81 19.94
N HIS A 23 -3.26 -1.90 19.06
CA HIS A 23 -2.04 -2.12 18.28
C HIS A 23 -0.78 -2.08 19.15
N GLN A 24 -0.77 -1.26 20.20
CA GLN A 24 0.28 -1.30 21.24
C GLN A 24 0.30 -2.66 21.95
N ALA A 25 -0.87 -3.17 22.34
CA ALA A 25 -0.98 -4.44 23.07
C ALA A 25 -0.46 -5.64 22.27
N ILE A 26 -0.63 -5.64 20.94
CA ILE A 26 -0.09 -6.70 20.07
C ILE A 26 1.34 -6.42 19.58
N GLY A 27 1.96 -5.31 20.01
CA GLY A 27 3.32 -4.92 19.61
C GLY A 27 3.47 -4.56 18.16
N CYS A 28 2.43 -4.01 17.54
CA CYS A 28 2.44 -3.61 16.13
C CYS A 28 3.25 -2.32 15.96
N LYS A 29 4.21 -2.33 15.02
CA LYS A 29 5.09 -1.19 14.78
C LYS A 29 4.44 -0.12 13.89
N TYR A 30 3.61 -0.55 12.94
CA TYR A 30 2.99 0.30 11.94
C TYR A 30 1.48 0.10 11.90
N ILE A 31 0.74 1.19 11.75
CA ILE A 31 -0.67 1.17 11.35
C ILE A 31 -0.74 1.82 9.97
N ALA A 32 -1.41 1.19 9.02
CA ALA A 32 -1.61 1.77 7.71
C ALA A 32 -3.10 2.06 7.45
N VAL A 33 -3.40 3.25 6.92
CA VAL A 33 -4.70 3.55 6.29
C VAL A 33 -4.70 2.89 4.92
N PRO A 34 -5.53 1.85 4.69
CA PRO A 34 -5.41 1.03 3.49
C PRO A 34 -6.22 1.54 2.29
N TYR A 35 -7.22 2.38 2.51
CA TYR A 35 -8.19 2.72 1.47
C TYR A 35 -9.04 3.94 1.84
N LEU A 36 -9.38 4.74 0.84
CA LEU A 36 -10.35 5.81 0.95
C LEU A 36 -11.60 5.49 0.11
N ASP A 37 -12.78 5.67 0.70
CA ASP A 37 -14.03 5.59 -0.06
C ASP A 37 -14.15 6.72 -1.09
N ASP A 38 -15.09 6.57 -2.03
CA ASP A 38 -15.23 7.46 -3.17
C ASP A 38 -15.46 8.94 -2.78
N GLY A 39 -16.06 9.20 -1.61
CA GLY A 39 -16.33 10.55 -1.12
C GLY A 39 -15.10 11.26 -0.53
N HIS A 40 -14.05 10.51 -0.20
CA HIS A 40 -12.86 11.00 0.49
C HIS A 40 -11.57 10.91 -0.35
N ARG A 41 -11.69 10.48 -1.62
CA ARG A 41 -10.54 10.38 -2.53
C ARG A 41 -10.04 11.75 -2.99
N PRO A 42 -8.78 11.85 -3.43
CA PRO A 42 -8.26 13.06 -4.04
C PRO A 42 -9.16 13.58 -5.17
N GLY A 43 -9.42 14.89 -5.16
CA GLY A 43 -10.33 15.56 -6.10
C GLY A 43 -11.78 15.64 -5.62
N THR A 44 -12.12 15.07 -4.49
CA THR A 44 -13.45 15.19 -3.86
C THR A 44 -13.44 16.22 -2.71
N PRO A 45 -14.61 16.77 -2.33
CA PRO A 45 -14.67 17.70 -1.20
C PRO A 45 -14.20 17.09 0.13
N GLY A 46 -14.41 15.80 0.37
CA GLY A 46 -14.02 15.11 1.62
C GLY A 46 -12.52 14.84 1.75
N PHE A 47 -11.72 15.04 0.71
CA PHE A 47 -10.28 14.75 0.76
C PHE A 47 -9.53 15.63 1.78
N ALA A 48 -9.92 16.89 1.91
CA ALA A 48 -9.31 17.80 2.89
C ALA A 48 -9.58 17.36 4.33
N ASP A 49 -10.81 16.88 4.62
CA ASP A 49 -11.17 16.38 5.94
C ASP A 49 -10.40 15.08 6.24
N MET A 50 -10.19 14.23 5.24
CA MET A 50 -9.39 13.02 5.38
C MET A 50 -7.93 13.31 5.70
N ILE A 51 -7.32 14.32 5.06
CA ILE A 51 -5.96 14.76 5.40
C ILE A 51 -5.88 15.21 6.85
N GLN A 52 -6.88 15.95 7.36
CA GLN A 52 -6.91 16.37 8.76
C GLN A 52 -7.06 15.19 9.72
N LEU A 53 -7.92 14.22 9.39
CA LEU A 53 -8.09 12.98 10.16
C LEU A 53 -6.77 12.20 10.24
N ILE A 54 -6.12 11.98 9.10
CA ILE A 54 -4.83 11.28 9.00
C ILE A 54 -3.75 12.02 9.82
N TYR A 55 -3.68 13.34 9.70
CA TYR A 55 -2.74 14.14 10.50
C TYR A 55 -2.99 13.97 12.00
N LYS A 56 -4.23 14.13 12.45
CA LYS A 56 -4.61 14.00 13.86
C LYS A 56 -4.30 12.61 14.39
N PHE A 57 -4.70 11.57 13.69
CA PHE A 57 -4.48 10.19 14.09
C PHE A 57 -2.98 9.82 14.08
N GLY A 58 -2.24 10.29 13.07
CA GLY A 58 -0.80 10.09 12.99
C GLY A 58 -0.03 10.73 14.15
N ARG A 59 -0.45 11.92 14.62
CA ARG A 59 0.12 12.54 15.83
C ARG A 59 -0.11 11.71 17.07
N LEU A 60 -1.31 11.14 17.25
CA LEU A 60 -1.61 10.25 18.36
C LEU A 60 -0.81 8.94 18.28
N CYS A 61 -0.65 8.39 17.08
CA CYS A 61 0.20 7.22 16.85
C CYS A 61 1.67 7.50 17.22
N GLU A 62 2.21 8.65 16.79
CA GLU A 62 3.57 9.07 17.11
C GLU A 62 3.80 9.18 18.63
N GLU A 63 2.88 9.77 19.37
CA GLU A 63 2.91 9.86 20.85
C GLU A 63 2.85 8.48 21.51
N ALA A 64 2.19 7.52 20.85
CA ALA A 64 2.08 6.14 21.32
C ALA A 64 3.25 5.23 20.88
N GLY A 65 4.22 5.75 20.13
CA GLY A 65 5.36 4.99 19.62
C GLY A 65 5.03 4.08 18.43
N ILE A 66 3.91 4.34 17.73
CA ILE A 66 3.47 3.67 16.49
C ILE A 66 3.65 4.63 15.33
N GLN A 67 4.15 4.16 14.19
CA GLN A 67 4.24 4.96 12.98
C GLN A 67 3.00 4.75 12.10
N LEU A 68 2.29 5.84 11.79
CA LEU A 68 1.21 5.79 10.80
C LEU A 68 1.77 5.74 9.39
N LEU A 69 1.19 4.88 8.57
CA LEU A 69 1.44 4.74 7.14
C LEU A 69 0.17 5.03 6.33
N TYR A 70 0.37 5.33 5.06
CA TYR A 70 -0.71 5.33 4.06
C TYR A 70 -0.36 4.34 2.95
N HIS A 71 -1.29 3.43 2.64
CA HIS A 71 -1.19 2.46 1.57
C HIS A 71 -1.96 2.98 0.35
N ASN A 72 -1.29 3.08 -0.77
CA ASN A 72 -1.88 3.63 -1.98
C ASN A 72 -2.58 2.58 -2.84
N HIS A 73 -3.58 3.08 -3.59
CA HIS A 73 -4.14 2.46 -4.78
C HIS A 73 -3.78 3.31 -6.02
N ASP A 74 -4.48 3.10 -7.15
CA ASP A 74 -4.26 3.89 -8.35
C ASP A 74 -5.10 5.18 -8.37
N PHE A 75 -6.17 5.27 -7.59
CA PHE A 75 -7.04 6.44 -7.56
C PHE A 75 -6.37 7.68 -6.95
N GLU A 76 -5.32 7.53 -6.17
CA GLU A 76 -4.56 8.65 -5.64
C GLU A 76 -3.66 9.32 -6.69
N PHE A 77 -3.50 8.68 -7.85
CA PHE A 77 -2.73 9.24 -8.97
C PHE A 77 -3.55 10.19 -9.87
N VAL A 78 -4.70 10.64 -9.41
CA VAL A 78 -5.41 11.75 -10.04
C VAL A 78 -4.63 13.05 -9.87
N GLN A 79 -4.59 13.86 -10.95
CA GLN A 79 -3.88 15.15 -10.94
C GLN A 79 -4.70 16.23 -10.24
N LEU A 80 -4.12 16.83 -9.21
CA LEU A 80 -4.62 18.02 -8.50
C LEU A 80 -3.66 19.19 -8.74
N SER A 81 -4.03 20.09 -9.66
CA SER A 81 -3.20 21.27 -9.98
C SER A 81 -1.74 20.96 -10.33
N GLY A 82 -1.50 19.86 -11.05
CA GLY A 82 -0.17 19.46 -11.52
C GLY A 82 0.62 18.58 -10.54
N MET A 83 -0.01 18.09 -9.48
CA MET A 83 0.55 17.16 -8.50
C MET A 83 -0.40 15.97 -8.33
N TYR A 84 0.10 14.75 -8.15
CA TYR A 84 -0.76 13.62 -7.80
C TYR A 84 -1.38 13.80 -6.42
N GLY A 85 -2.61 13.33 -6.24
CA GLY A 85 -3.30 13.38 -4.95
C GLY A 85 -2.52 12.68 -3.84
N LEU A 86 -1.82 11.58 -4.17
CA LEU A 86 -0.91 10.91 -3.24
C LEU A 86 0.24 11.81 -2.78
N ASP A 87 0.87 12.50 -3.73
CA ASP A 87 1.95 13.44 -3.43
C ASP A 87 1.44 14.63 -2.61
N PHE A 88 0.22 15.09 -2.90
CA PHE A 88 -0.43 16.15 -2.14
C PHE A 88 -0.66 15.74 -0.68
N LEU A 89 -1.16 14.52 -0.44
CA LEU A 89 -1.31 13.97 0.91
C LEU A 89 0.03 13.97 1.66
N TYR A 90 1.08 13.46 1.03
CA TYR A 90 2.40 13.41 1.65
C TYR A 90 3.07 14.78 1.81
N ALA A 91 2.74 15.76 0.98
CA ALA A 91 3.19 17.13 1.16
C ALA A 91 2.44 17.84 2.31
N ALA A 92 1.16 17.50 2.50
CA ALA A 92 0.31 18.11 3.53
C ALA A 92 0.59 17.56 4.95
N VAL A 93 1.10 16.32 5.07
CA VAL A 93 1.35 15.68 6.38
C VAL A 93 2.85 15.43 6.57
N PRO A 94 3.47 15.90 7.69
CA PRO A 94 4.91 15.75 7.92
C PRO A 94 5.39 14.29 7.92
N PRO A 95 6.64 14.01 7.46
CA PRO A 95 7.18 12.64 7.40
C PRO A 95 7.33 11.92 8.74
N CYS A 96 7.42 12.65 9.85
CA CYS A 96 7.40 12.04 11.19
C CYS A 96 6.01 11.51 11.56
N THR A 97 4.96 12.16 11.08
CA THR A 97 3.56 11.83 11.39
C THR A 97 2.99 10.78 10.44
N LEU A 98 3.30 10.89 9.13
CA LEU A 98 2.82 9.96 8.11
C LEU A 98 3.97 9.50 7.22
N LYS A 99 4.19 8.20 7.14
CA LYS A 99 5.09 7.57 6.15
C LYS A 99 4.30 6.79 5.12
N THR A 100 4.99 6.24 4.14
CA THR A 100 4.37 5.52 3.04
C THR A 100 4.41 4.01 3.29
N GLU A 101 3.34 3.32 2.89
CA GLU A 101 3.31 1.90 2.60
C GLU A 101 3.01 1.76 1.10
N ILE A 102 4.06 1.89 0.28
CA ILE A 102 3.88 1.92 -1.18
C ILE A 102 3.53 0.53 -1.69
N ASP A 103 2.35 0.41 -2.32
CA ASP A 103 1.97 -0.75 -3.11
C ASP A 103 2.41 -0.55 -4.57
N VAL A 104 3.36 -1.36 -4.99
CA VAL A 104 4.01 -1.25 -6.31
C VAL A 104 3.08 -1.65 -7.47
N CYS A 105 2.09 -2.50 -7.21
CA CYS A 105 1.09 -2.88 -8.20
C CYS A 105 0.24 -1.67 -8.61
N TRP A 106 -0.26 -0.94 -7.64
CA TRP A 106 -1.13 0.19 -7.90
C TRP A 106 -0.38 1.39 -8.49
N VAL A 107 0.89 1.60 -8.10
CA VAL A 107 1.76 2.58 -8.77
C VAL A 107 1.88 2.25 -10.26
N LYS A 108 2.20 1.00 -10.60
CA LYS A 108 2.32 0.56 -12.00
C LYS A 108 0.98 0.60 -12.73
N TYR A 109 -0.10 0.20 -12.08
CA TYR A 109 -1.44 0.25 -12.64
C TYR A 109 -1.90 1.69 -12.92
N ALA A 110 -1.48 2.65 -12.12
CA ALA A 110 -1.68 4.08 -12.37
C ALA A 110 -0.92 4.59 -13.60
N GLY A 111 0.09 3.86 -14.06
CA GLY A 111 0.92 4.22 -15.22
C GLY A 111 2.30 4.76 -14.86
N GLU A 112 2.67 4.73 -13.58
CA GLU A 112 3.94 5.20 -13.07
C GLU A 112 4.99 4.06 -12.95
N ASP A 113 6.26 4.42 -12.85
CA ASP A 113 7.35 3.50 -12.56
C ASP A 113 7.48 3.27 -11.03
N PRO A 114 7.18 2.05 -10.53
CA PRO A 114 7.27 1.77 -9.10
C PRO A 114 8.66 1.98 -8.50
N ALA A 115 9.72 1.63 -9.25
CA ALA A 115 11.09 1.81 -8.77
C ALA A 115 11.45 3.30 -8.62
N ALA A 116 11.06 4.13 -9.59
CA ALA A 116 11.25 5.57 -9.50
C ALA A 116 10.41 6.17 -8.35
N TYR A 117 9.19 5.67 -8.17
CA TYR A 117 8.29 6.15 -7.11
C TYR A 117 8.81 5.80 -5.71
N LEU A 118 9.35 4.59 -5.51
CA LEU A 118 10.01 4.20 -4.27
C LEU A 118 11.20 5.13 -3.95
N ARG A 119 12.08 5.39 -4.91
CA ARG A 119 13.23 6.29 -4.73
C ARG A 119 12.80 7.74 -4.44
N LYS A 120 11.70 8.20 -5.02
CA LYS A 120 11.11 9.51 -4.72
C LYS A 120 10.80 9.69 -3.23
N TYR A 121 10.41 8.61 -2.56
CA TYR A 121 10.09 8.59 -1.13
C TYR A 121 11.18 7.98 -0.26
N ALA A 122 12.46 8.03 -0.71
CA ALA A 122 13.58 7.55 0.08
C ALA A 122 13.60 8.18 1.49
N GLY A 123 13.79 7.34 2.52
CA GLY A 123 13.72 7.71 3.93
C GLY A 123 12.30 7.83 4.51
N ARG A 124 11.27 7.73 3.65
CA ARG A 124 9.86 7.80 4.06
C ARG A 124 9.07 6.52 3.74
N ALA A 125 9.70 5.50 3.13
CA ALA A 125 9.07 4.27 2.68
C ALA A 125 9.56 3.04 3.49
N PRO A 126 9.21 2.92 4.80
CA PRO A 126 9.71 1.82 5.62
C PRO A 126 9.07 0.47 5.27
N VAL A 127 7.89 0.47 4.66
CA VAL A 127 7.15 -0.72 4.27
C VAL A 127 6.77 -0.61 2.79
N VAL A 128 7.01 -1.68 2.04
CA VAL A 128 6.65 -1.80 0.62
C VAL A 128 5.78 -3.03 0.43
N HIS A 129 4.61 -2.86 -0.17
CA HIS A 129 3.76 -3.97 -0.59
C HIS A 129 4.17 -4.44 -1.98
N LEU A 130 4.59 -5.69 -2.03
CA LEU A 130 5.00 -6.39 -3.24
C LEU A 130 3.80 -7.14 -3.80
N LYS A 131 3.11 -6.51 -4.71
CA LYS A 131 1.94 -7.03 -5.41
C LYS A 131 2.19 -6.94 -6.93
N ASP A 132 1.72 -7.93 -7.68
CA ASP A 132 1.94 -8.01 -9.11
C ASP A 132 0.65 -8.38 -9.85
N TYR A 133 0.61 -8.12 -11.15
CA TYR A 133 -0.56 -8.38 -11.99
C TYR A 133 -0.16 -8.59 -13.45
N VAL A 134 -1.11 -9.08 -14.24
CA VAL A 134 -1.08 -9.06 -15.71
C VAL A 134 -2.33 -8.38 -16.24
N GLY A 135 -2.25 -7.88 -17.47
CA GLY A 135 -3.36 -7.18 -18.10
C GLY A 135 -3.10 -5.68 -18.26
N ARG A 136 -4.17 -4.95 -18.55
CA ARG A 136 -4.12 -3.51 -18.82
C ARG A 136 -5.12 -2.77 -17.95
N LYS A 137 -4.88 -1.49 -17.73
CA LYS A 137 -5.89 -0.58 -17.15
C LYS A 137 -7.06 -0.52 -18.13
N GLY A 138 -8.22 -1.01 -17.66
CA GLY A 138 -9.45 -1.10 -18.43
C GLY A 138 -10.51 -0.11 -17.97
N GLU A 139 -11.69 -0.18 -18.57
CA GLU A 139 -12.89 0.46 -18.04
C GLU A 139 -13.32 -0.28 -16.78
N GLY A 140 -13.41 0.41 -15.66
CA GLY A 140 -13.71 -0.14 -14.34
C GLY A 140 -12.48 -0.26 -13.44
N THR A 141 -12.73 -0.48 -12.16
CA THR A 141 -11.69 -0.60 -11.15
C THR A 141 -11.53 -2.05 -10.72
N PRO A 142 -10.31 -2.57 -10.56
CA PRO A 142 -10.07 -3.92 -10.07
C PRO A 142 -10.43 -4.11 -8.58
N TYR A 143 -10.90 -3.06 -7.89
CA TYR A 143 -11.23 -3.09 -6.46
C TYR A 143 -12.33 -4.09 -6.10
N GLY A 144 -13.24 -4.39 -7.02
CA GLY A 144 -14.24 -5.44 -6.83
C GLY A 144 -13.65 -6.84 -6.70
N LEU A 145 -12.35 -7.02 -6.99
CA LEU A 145 -11.62 -8.28 -6.82
C LEU A 145 -11.01 -8.41 -5.42
N ILE A 146 -10.88 -7.30 -4.68
CA ILE A 146 -10.30 -7.29 -3.33
C ILE A 146 -11.30 -7.94 -2.37
N GLY A 147 -10.87 -9.02 -1.71
CA GLY A 147 -11.67 -9.70 -0.71
C GLY A 147 -12.84 -10.54 -1.24
N GLN A 148 -12.98 -10.71 -2.55
CA GLN A 148 -14.04 -11.54 -3.14
C GLN A 148 -13.48 -12.82 -3.77
N ALA A 149 -14.07 -13.97 -3.44
CA ALA A 149 -13.75 -15.28 -4.02
C ALA A 149 -14.31 -15.46 -5.45
N LYS A 150 -14.53 -14.42 -6.22
CA LYS A 150 -15.19 -14.50 -7.51
C LYS A 150 -14.25 -14.12 -8.64
N GLN A 151 -14.04 -15.07 -9.57
CA GLN A 151 -13.48 -14.77 -10.87
C GLN A 151 -14.29 -13.64 -11.54
N ALA A 152 -13.67 -12.51 -11.73
CA ALA A 152 -14.14 -11.58 -12.73
C ALA A 152 -13.86 -12.17 -14.11
N ASP A 153 -14.73 -11.93 -15.07
CA ASP A 153 -14.50 -12.33 -16.45
C ASP A 153 -13.16 -11.78 -16.91
N ALA A 154 -12.28 -12.72 -17.19
CA ALA A 154 -10.85 -12.54 -17.35
C ALA A 154 -10.53 -11.79 -18.65
N VAL A 155 -10.44 -10.47 -18.64
CA VAL A 155 -9.89 -9.81 -19.84
C VAL A 155 -8.96 -8.64 -19.55
N ALA A 156 -9.10 -7.91 -18.44
CA ALA A 156 -8.38 -6.66 -18.28
C ALA A 156 -7.32 -6.66 -17.16
N PHE A 157 -7.52 -7.41 -16.09
CA PHE A 157 -6.65 -7.41 -14.92
C PHE A 157 -6.71 -8.74 -14.15
N GLU A 158 -5.57 -9.27 -13.79
CA GLU A 158 -5.47 -10.51 -13.00
C GLU A 158 -4.24 -10.43 -12.10
N PHE A 159 -4.44 -10.57 -10.77
CA PHE A 159 -3.32 -10.60 -9.83
C PHE A 159 -2.39 -11.78 -10.09
N ARG A 160 -1.10 -11.58 -9.82
CA ARG A 160 -0.04 -12.59 -9.95
C ARG A 160 0.84 -12.61 -8.72
N PRO A 161 1.46 -13.74 -8.41
CA PRO A 161 2.57 -13.77 -7.49
C PRO A 161 3.64 -12.76 -7.92
N PHE A 162 4.25 -12.09 -6.96
CA PHE A 162 5.26 -11.07 -7.24
C PHE A 162 6.45 -11.66 -8.04
N GLY A 163 6.78 -11.00 -9.14
CA GLY A 163 7.78 -11.45 -10.12
C GLY A 163 7.23 -12.38 -11.21
N HIS A 164 5.92 -12.69 -11.19
CA HIS A 164 5.26 -13.52 -12.19
C HIS A 164 4.18 -12.75 -13.01
N GLY A 165 4.18 -11.44 -12.90
CA GLY A 165 3.31 -10.53 -13.62
C GLY A 165 4.08 -9.58 -14.52
N CYS A 166 3.75 -8.29 -14.45
CA CYS A 166 4.36 -7.25 -15.26
C CYS A 166 5.39 -6.39 -14.49
N GLN A 167 5.66 -6.67 -13.20
CA GLN A 167 6.65 -5.95 -12.42
C GLN A 167 8.08 -6.34 -12.85
N ASP A 168 8.98 -5.35 -12.87
CA ASP A 168 10.41 -5.63 -12.80
C ASP A 168 10.79 -5.86 -11.33
N ALA A 169 10.67 -7.11 -10.89
CA ALA A 169 10.87 -7.48 -9.49
C ALA A 169 12.25 -7.06 -8.96
N LYS A 170 13.30 -7.17 -9.79
CA LYS A 170 14.66 -6.77 -9.42
C LYS A 170 14.75 -5.26 -9.21
N ALA A 171 14.27 -4.47 -10.17
CA ALA A 171 14.31 -3.01 -10.08
C ALA A 171 13.49 -2.48 -8.89
N VAL A 172 12.34 -3.10 -8.61
CA VAL A 172 11.49 -2.76 -7.46
C VAL A 172 12.19 -3.05 -6.13
N VAL A 173 12.77 -4.25 -5.99
CA VAL A 173 13.48 -4.64 -4.76
C VAL A 173 14.69 -3.75 -4.51
N GLU A 174 15.52 -3.53 -5.54
CA GLU A 174 16.68 -2.63 -5.46
C GLU A 174 16.26 -1.20 -5.07
N ALA A 175 15.20 -0.68 -5.69
CA ALA A 175 14.68 0.64 -5.35
C ALA A 175 14.12 0.74 -3.93
N GLY A 176 13.46 -0.32 -3.43
CA GLY A 176 13.01 -0.37 -2.05
C GLY A 176 14.17 -0.36 -1.05
N ILE A 177 15.24 -1.12 -1.34
CA ILE A 177 16.45 -1.12 -0.52
C ILE A 177 17.09 0.28 -0.54
N ASP A 178 17.25 0.89 -1.72
CA ASP A 178 17.80 2.25 -1.89
C ASP A 178 16.96 3.29 -1.13
N ALA A 179 15.63 3.11 -1.11
CA ALA A 179 14.70 3.98 -0.38
C ALA A 179 14.73 3.79 1.14
N GLY A 180 15.41 2.76 1.64
CA GLY A 180 15.52 2.44 3.06
C GLY A 180 14.34 1.63 3.60
N ALA A 181 13.69 0.81 2.76
CA ALA A 181 12.62 -0.08 3.21
C ALA A 181 13.14 -1.07 4.27
N GLU A 182 12.41 -1.16 5.37
CA GLU A 182 12.68 -2.11 6.44
C GLU A 182 11.98 -3.45 6.20
N TRP A 183 10.84 -3.39 5.48
CA TRP A 183 9.97 -4.53 5.24
C TRP A 183 9.44 -4.55 3.82
N PHE A 184 9.53 -5.72 3.22
CA PHE A 184 8.81 -6.07 2.00
C PHE A 184 7.69 -7.04 2.37
N ILE A 185 6.44 -6.68 2.11
CA ILE A 185 5.26 -7.48 2.42
C ILE A 185 4.67 -7.99 1.12
N ILE A 186 4.60 -9.32 0.98
CA ILE A 186 3.92 -9.96 -0.15
C ILE A 186 2.42 -9.84 0.09
N GLU A 187 1.70 -9.29 -0.89
CA GLU A 187 0.25 -9.21 -0.89
C GLU A 187 -0.33 -9.69 -2.20
N GLN A 188 -1.39 -10.49 -2.13
CA GLN A 188 -2.15 -10.95 -3.31
C GLN A 188 -3.60 -11.21 -2.93
N ASP A 189 -4.53 -10.45 -3.55
CA ASP A 189 -5.96 -10.55 -3.21
C ASP A 189 -6.63 -11.77 -3.81
N GLN A 190 -6.15 -12.26 -4.97
CA GLN A 190 -6.72 -13.41 -5.67
C GLN A 190 -5.60 -14.29 -6.26
N TRP A 191 -5.77 -15.59 -6.20
CA TRP A 191 -4.77 -16.59 -6.58
C TRP A 191 -5.14 -17.44 -7.81
N TYR A 192 -6.38 -17.30 -8.32
CA TYR A 192 -6.91 -17.95 -9.54
C TYR A 192 -6.75 -19.48 -9.53
N ASN A 193 -5.99 -20.05 -10.47
CA ASN A 193 -5.80 -21.48 -10.68
C ASN A 193 -4.71 -22.14 -9.79
N ARG A 194 -4.39 -21.53 -8.66
CA ARG A 194 -3.43 -22.04 -7.64
C ARG A 194 -3.99 -21.83 -6.25
N THR A 195 -3.37 -22.39 -5.24
CA THR A 195 -3.71 -22.11 -3.85
C THR A 195 -3.04 -20.82 -3.34
N PRO A 196 -3.57 -20.19 -2.30
CA PRO A 196 -2.91 -19.03 -1.67
C PRO A 196 -1.47 -19.33 -1.23
N LEU A 197 -1.24 -20.54 -0.72
CA LEU A 197 0.09 -20.95 -0.27
C LEU A 197 1.08 -21.12 -1.43
N GLU A 198 0.64 -21.68 -2.55
CA GLU A 198 1.45 -21.77 -3.77
C GLU A 198 1.79 -20.37 -4.30
N ALA A 199 0.81 -19.45 -4.34
CA ALA A 199 1.04 -18.08 -4.77
C ALA A 199 2.05 -17.36 -3.86
N ALA A 200 1.89 -17.48 -2.55
CA ALA A 200 2.83 -16.91 -1.58
C ALA A 200 4.24 -17.49 -1.75
N LYS A 201 4.33 -18.83 -1.91
CA LYS A 201 5.62 -19.50 -2.13
C LYS A 201 6.32 -18.98 -3.39
N MET A 202 5.61 -18.85 -4.51
CA MET A 202 6.17 -18.33 -5.75
C MET A 202 6.77 -16.91 -5.56
N SER A 203 6.05 -16.04 -4.86
CA SER A 203 6.54 -14.69 -4.54
C SER A 203 7.78 -14.72 -3.64
N ILE A 204 7.81 -15.60 -2.64
CA ILE A 204 8.95 -15.78 -1.73
C ILE A 204 10.16 -16.32 -2.50
N ASP A 205 9.97 -17.32 -3.37
CA ASP A 205 11.05 -17.87 -4.19
C ASP A 205 11.69 -16.79 -5.06
N THR A 206 10.88 -15.91 -5.69
CA THR A 206 11.39 -14.74 -6.42
C THR A 206 12.28 -13.85 -5.53
N LEU A 207 11.88 -13.59 -4.29
CA LEU A 207 12.67 -12.76 -3.37
C LEU A 207 13.99 -13.44 -2.95
N TYR A 208 13.97 -14.75 -2.75
CA TYR A 208 15.18 -15.51 -2.47
C TYR A 208 16.16 -15.51 -3.64
N ASP A 209 15.65 -15.66 -4.87
CA ASP A 209 16.46 -15.58 -6.09
C ASP A 209 17.11 -14.18 -6.26
N LEU A 210 16.46 -13.15 -5.74
CA LEU A 210 16.99 -11.79 -5.67
C LEU A 210 17.90 -11.53 -4.43
N GLY A 211 18.16 -12.55 -3.61
CA GLY A 211 19.06 -12.49 -2.46
C GLY A 211 18.45 -11.97 -1.17
N LEU A 212 17.13 -11.74 -1.12
CA LEU A 212 16.43 -11.40 0.12
C LEU A 212 16.23 -12.64 0.99
N LYS A 213 16.03 -12.41 2.30
CA LYS A 213 15.72 -13.47 3.27
C LYS A 213 14.47 -13.09 4.05
N THR A 214 13.62 -14.08 4.33
CA THR A 214 12.52 -13.91 5.29
C THR A 214 13.08 -13.75 6.71
N ARG A 215 12.39 -12.95 7.52
CA ARG A 215 12.66 -12.78 8.95
C ARG A 215 11.61 -13.47 9.78
#